data_1dcb91e5b9025c5142898f2073a3ed10
#
_entry.id   1dcb91e5b9025c5142898f2073a3ed10
#
_cell.length_a   1.000
_cell.length_b   1.000
_cell.length_c   1.000
_cell.angle_alpha   90.00
_cell.angle_beta   90.00
_cell.angle_gamma   90.00
#
_symmetry.space_group_name_H-M   'P 1'
#
loop_
_entity.id
_entity.type
_entity.pdbx_description
1 polymer ?
#
loop_
_entity_poly.entity_id
_entity_poly.type
_entity_poly.pdbx_seq_one_letter_code
_entity_poly.pdbx_strand_id
1 'polypeptide(L)'
;EGVTPKWVQVGNEIRPGMLWDEDQALSGASYDIRACDVKESNTTSTEIKYRANWANLAAFVNTGYDAVKSVFPDAIAIVHLDNGYDADLYTWFFDELKKNGGKWDMIGMSIYPFWTMSENPEYTPERTITDCVANVKRVSARYGCDVMIVETGMECADGQGKLASDATLQAGKEQLARLIKECRDNTDEKCKGVFYWE
;
A
#
# COMPACT_ATOMS: atom_id res chain seq x y z
N GLU A 1 17.86 -18.18 -10.21
CA GLU A 1 18.87 -19.20 -9.92
C GLU A 1 18.54 -19.94 -8.63
N GLY A 2 17.55 -20.82 -8.65
CA GLY A 2 17.24 -21.72 -7.54
C GLY A 2 16.37 -21.15 -6.43
N VAL A 3 15.87 -19.92 -6.55
CA VAL A 3 14.92 -19.32 -5.60
C VAL A 3 13.51 -19.34 -6.19
N THR A 4 12.57 -19.92 -5.45
CA THR A 4 11.14 -19.86 -5.78
C THR A 4 10.47 -18.92 -4.80
N PRO A 5 10.05 -17.72 -5.23
CA PRO A 5 9.38 -16.78 -4.34
C PRO A 5 7.98 -17.30 -3.96
N LYS A 6 7.60 -17.13 -2.71
CA LYS A 6 6.23 -17.39 -2.27
C LYS A 6 5.30 -16.22 -2.56
N TRP A 7 5.83 -15.00 -2.48
CA TRP A 7 5.12 -13.74 -2.72
C TRP A 7 5.89 -12.89 -3.71
N VAL A 8 5.19 -12.25 -4.61
CA VAL A 8 5.76 -11.30 -5.56
C VAL A 8 4.88 -10.06 -5.60
N GLN A 9 5.46 -8.93 -5.27
CA GLN A 9 4.76 -7.64 -5.30
C GLN A 9 4.86 -7.03 -6.70
N VAL A 10 3.71 -6.67 -7.26
CA VAL A 10 3.59 -6.01 -8.57
C VAL A 10 3.38 -4.51 -8.35
N GLY A 11 4.46 -3.75 -8.50
CA GLY A 11 4.49 -2.32 -8.19
C GLY A 11 4.71 -2.04 -6.71
N ASN A 12 4.99 -0.78 -6.37
CA ASN A 12 5.17 -0.30 -5.01
C ASN A 12 4.31 0.95 -4.81
N GLU A 13 3.42 0.92 -3.80
CA GLU A 13 2.55 2.04 -3.44
C GLU A 13 1.86 2.68 -4.65
N ILE A 14 1.22 1.84 -5.46
CA ILE A 14 0.69 2.23 -6.78
C ILE A 14 -0.62 3.04 -6.74
N ARG A 15 -0.96 3.64 -5.61
CA ARG A 15 -2.16 4.50 -5.49
C ARG A 15 -2.21 5.59 -6.58
N PRO A 16 -1.11 6.31 -6.84
CA PRO A 16 -1.12 7.34 -7.87
C PRO A 16 -0.88 6.78 -9.28
N GLY A 17 -0.78 5.48 -9.45
CA GLY A 17 -0.40 4.80 -10.69
C GLY A 17 1.01 4.25 -10.68
N MET A 18 1.50 3.78 -11.82
CA MET A 18 2.82 3.19 -11.97
C MET A 18 3.42 3.49 -13.35
N LEU A 19 4.74 3.41 -13.47
CA LEU A 19 5.47 3.63 -14.73
C LEU A 19 5.14 5.00 -15.38
N TRP A 20 5.26 6.05 -14.60
CA TRP A 20 4.95 7.40 -15.04
C TRP A 20 5.92 7.89 -16.12
N ASP A 21 5.40 8.72 -17.03
CA ASP A 21 6.22 9.52 -17.93
C ASP A 21 6.60 10.83 -17.22
N GLU A 22 7.85 10.93 -16.80
CA GLU A 22 8.37 12.12 -16.11
C GLU A 22 8.37 13.37 -17.00
N ASP A 23 8.58 13.19 -18.31
CA ASP A 23 8.61 14.30 -19.27
C ASP A 23 7.22 14.79 -19.65
N GLN A 24 6.17 14.14 -19.19
CA GLN A 24 4.78 14.44 -19.58
C GLN A 24 4.53 14.42 -21.10
N ALA A 25 5.47 13.94 -21.89
CA ALA A 25 5.35 13.85 -23.32
C ALA A 25 4.17 12.94 -23.75
N LEU A 26 3.85 11.97 -22.91
CA LEU A 26 2.73 11.06 -23.08
C LEU A 26 1.47 11.50 -22.34
N SER A 27 1.52 12.64 -21.62
CA SER A 27 0.38 13.16 -20.87
C SER A 27 -0.77 13.50 -21.83
N GLY A 28 -1.93 12.87 -21.59
CA GLY A 28 -3.09 13.01 -22.47
C GLY A 28 -3.11 12.05 -23.65
N ALA A 29 -2.06 11.28 -23.87
CA ALA A 29 -2.07 10.14 -24.78
C ALA A 29 -2.73 8.92 -24.12
N SER A 30 -3.02 7.89 -24.93
CA SER A 30 -3.60 6.62 -24.48
C SER A 30 -2.73 5.83 -23.49
N TYR A 31 -1.56 6.34 -23.15
CA TYR A 31 -0.57 5.71 -22.27
C TYR A 31 -0.56 6.26 -20.84
N ASP A 32 -1.40 7.22 -20.51
CA ASP A 32 -1.50 7.70 -19.12
C ASP A 32 -2.03 6.56 -18.24
N ILE A 33 -1.18 6.11 -17.33
CA ILE A 33 -1.42 4.97 -16.43
C ILE A 33 -1.65 5.41 -14.99
N ARG A 34 -1.75 6.72 -14.76
CA ARG A 34 -1.94 7.24 -13.41
C ARG A 34 -3.37 7.06 -12.93
N ALA A 35 -3.52 6.35 -11.82
CA ALA A 35 -4.71 6.40 -11.00
C ALA A 35 -4.55 7.55 -10.01
N CYS A 36 -5.04 8.74 -10.34
CA CYS A 36 -5.00 9.86 -9.41
C CYS A 36 -6.15 9.75 -8.42
N ASP A 37 -5.87 9.97 -7.14
CA ASP A 37 -6.91 10.16 -6.15
C ASP A 37 -7.58 11.53 -6.37
N VAL A 38 -8.75 11.50 -6.95
CA VAL A 38 -9.56 12.72 -7.13
C VAL A 38 -10.15 13.26 -5.82
N LYS A 39 -10.02 12.55 -4.71
CA LYS A 39 -10.42 13.05 -3.39
C LYS A 39 -9.41 14.02 -2.79
N GLU A 40 -8.17 14.01 -3.23
CA GLU A 40 -7.20 15.02 -2.80
C GLU A 40 -7.52 16.39 -3.41
N SER A 41 -8.58 16.99 -2.88
CA SER A 41 -8.98 18.37 -3.22
C SER A 41 -7.94 19.43 -2.87
N ASN A 42 -6.79 19.03 -2.32
CA ASN A 42 -5.64 19.89 -2.01
C ASN A 42 -4.56 19.84 -3.09
N THR A 43 -4.76 19.10 -4.16
CA THR A 43 -3.85 19.11 -5.29
C THR A 43 -3.91 20.48 -5.96
N THR A 44 -2.74 21.06 -6.15
CA THR A 44 -2.61 22.31 -6.88
C THR A 44 -3.09 22.11 -8.32
N SER A 45 -3.63 23.13 -8.94
CA SER A 45 -4.23 23.09 -10.28
C SER A 45 -3.36 22.47 -11.39
N THR A 46 -2.10 22.22 -11.12
CA THR A 46 -1.15 21.55 -12.02
C THR A 46 -1.30 20.02 -12.01
N GLU A 47 -1.81 19.45 -10.93
CA GLU A 47 -1.93 17.99 -10.75
C GLU A 47 -3.27 17.43 -11.25
N ILE A 48 -4.27 18.29 -11.41
CA ILE A 48 -5.58 17.95 -11.99
C ILE A 48 -5.51 17.58 -13.49
N LYS A 49 -4.36 17.70 -14.12
CA LYS A 49 -4.18 17.39 -15.55
C LYS A 49 -4.29 15.91 -15.89
N TYR A 50 -4.22 15.05 -14.90
CA TYR A 50 -4.22 13.61 -15.13
C TYR A 50 -5.58 13.02 -14.76
N ARG A 51 -6.31 12.60 -15.75
CA ARG A 51 -7.48 11.76 -15.53
C ARG A 51 -7.01 10.37 -15.17
N ALA A 52 -7.56 9.83 -14.09
CA ALA A 52 -7.33 8.45 -13.72
C ALA A 52 -7.61 7.53 -14.92
N ASN A 53 -6.60 6.82 -15.39
CA ASN A 53 -6.74 5.83 -16.46
C ASN A 53 -6.67 4.42 -15.89
N TRP A 54 -7.75 4.03 -15.26
CA TRP A 54 -7.89 2.74 -14.60
C TRP A 54 -7.71 1.55 -15.55
N ALA A 55 -8.12 1.68 -16.80
CA ALA A 55 -7.96 0.62 -17.79
C ALA A 55 -6.48 0.35 -18.07
N ASN A 56 -5.66 1.41 -18.21
CA ASN A 56 -4.22 1.27 -18.41
C ASN A 56 -3.54 0.75 -17.13
N LEU A 57 -3.89 1.27 -15.95
CA LEU A 57 -3.34 0.76 -14.70
C LEU A 57 -3.65 -0.73 -14.54
N ALA A 58 -4.89 -1.15 -14.77
CA ALA A 58 -5.28 -2.55 -14.71
C ALA A 58 -4.50 -3.41 -15.73
N ALA A 59 -4.26 -2.90 -16.95
CA ALA A 59 -3.46 -3.60 -17.95
C ALA A 59 -2.01 -3.82 -17.49
N PHE A 60 -1.37 -2.82 -16.88
CA PHE A 60 -0.01 -2.96 -16.32
C PHE A 60 0.04 -3.92 -15.14
N VAL A 61 -0.88 -3.79 -14.20
CA VAL A 61 -1.01 -4.73 -13.07
C VAL A 61 -1.21 -6.16 -13.57
N ASN A 62 -2.10 -6.37 -14.54
CA ASN A 62 -2.35 -7.68 -15.12
C ASN A 62 -1.14 -8.25 -15.87
N THR A 63 -0.39 -7.42 -16.57
CA THR A 63 0.86 -7.84 -17.22
C THR A 63 1.86 -8.37 -16.21
N GLY A 64 2.04 -7.66 -15.09
CA GLY A 64 2.88 -8.11 -13.98
C GLY A 64 2.35 -9.39 -13.34
N TYR A 65 1.06 -9.45 -13.07
CA TYR A 65 0.41 -10.65 -12.53
C TYR A 65 0.62 -11.87 -13.42
N ASP A 66 0.32 -11.75 -14.72
CA ASP A 66 0.43 -12.85 -15.68
C ASP A 66 1.90 -13.28 -15.87
N ALA A 67 2.85 -12.34 -15.83
CA ALA A 67 4.27 -12.65 -15.85
C ALA A 67 4.70 -13.47 -14.61
N VAL A 68 4.26 -13.06 -13.41
CA VAL A 68 4.50 -13.83 -12.18
C VAL A 68 3.95 -15.24 -12.31
N LYS A 69 2.70 -15.39 -12.72
CA LYS A 69 2.05 -16.70 -12.84
C LYS A 69 2.65 -17.58 -13.94
N SER A 70 3.21 -17.00 -14.98
CA SER A 70 3.86 -17.76 -16.06
C SER A 70 5.18 -18.42 -15.62
N VAL A 71 5.90 -17.79 -14.66
CA VAL A 71 7.20 -18.28 -14.17
C VAL A 71 7.04 -19.04 -12.86
N PHE A 72 6.18 -18.56 -11.97
CA PHE A 72 5.92 -19.11 -10.65
C PHE A 72 4.40 -19.26 -10.42
N PRO A 73 3.78 -20.32 -10.96
CA PRO A 73 2.31 -20.48 -10.91
C PRO A 73 1.72 -20.44 -9.49
N ASP A 74 2.48 -20.94 -8.51
CA ASP A 74 2.05 -21.00 -7.12
C ASP A 74 2.39 -19.74 -6.30
N ALA A 75 3.15 -18.80 -6.87
CA ALA A 75 3.46 -17.56 -6.17
C ALA A 75 2.21 -16.68 -6.05
N ILE A 76 2.09 -16.02 -4.91
CA ILE A 76 1.01 -15.08 -4.60
C ILE A 76 1.41 -13.69 -5.10
N ALA A 77 0.63 -13.15 -6.05
CA ALA A 77 0.85 -11.81 -6.58
C ALA A 77 0.15 -10.77 -5.70
N ILE A 78 0.92 -9.78 -5.25
CA ILE A 78 0.50 -8.73 -4.32
C ILE A 78 0.36 -7.41 -5.06
N VAL A 79 -0.76 -6.71 -4.87
CA VAL A 79 -0.92 -5.29 -5.22
C VAL A 79 -0.81 -4.46 -3.95
N HIS A 80 0.07 -3.47 -3.96
CA HIS A 80 0.50 -2.73 -2.78
C HIS A 80 0.10 -1.25 -2.84
N LEU A 81 -0.53 -0.78 -1.76
CA LEU A 81 -0.85 0.64 -1.55
C LEU A 81 -0.25 1.15 -0.24
N ASP A 82 -0.03 2.46 -0.22
CA ASP A 82 0.29 3.24 0.97
C ASP A 82 -0.94 3.40 1.89
N ASN A 83 -0.73 4.07 3.02
CA ASN A 83 -1.80 4.49 3.96
C ASN A 83 -2.76 3.35 4.36
N GLY A 84 -2.22 2.23 4.83
CA GLY A 84 -3.00 1.03 5.21
C GLY A 84 -4.14 1.30 6.20
N TYR A 85 -4.12 2.42 6.91
CA TYR A 85 -5.18 2.85 7.83
C TYR A 85 -6.41 3.46 7.13
N ASP A 86 -6.27 3.94 5.88
CA ASP A 86 -7.34 4.61 5.15
C ASP A 86 -8.25 3.61 4.42
N ALA A 87 -9.31 3.20 5.09
CA ALA A 87 -10.26 2.24 4.56
C ALA A 87 -11.03 2.72 3.32
N ASP A 88 -11.23 4.03 3.18
CA ASP A 88 -11.93 4.61 2.03
C ASP A 88 -11.04 4.64 0.81
N LEU A 89 -9.74 4.94 0.99
CA LEU A 89 -8.72 4.84 -0.05
C LEU A 89 -8.67 3.43 -0.65
N TYR A 90 -8.59 2.41 0.21
CA TYR A 90 -8.53 1.01 -0.23
C TYR A 90 -9.79 0.58 -0.95
N THR A 91 -10.96 0.99 -0.45
CA THR A 91 -12.24 0.68 -1.10
C THR A 91 -12.32 1.32 -2.48
N TRP A 92 -11.99 2.60 -2.58
CA TRP A 92 -11.99 3.32 -3.85
C TRP A 92 -11.04 2.67 -4.86
N PHE A 93 -9.78 2.42 -4.47
CA PHE A 93 -8.77 1.90 -5.38
C PHE A 93 -9.11 0.50 -5.89
N PHE A 94 -9.38 -0.43 -4.99
CA PHE A 94 -9.62 -1.82 -5.38
C PHE A 94 -10.97 -2.04 -6.06
N ASP A 95 -11.98 -1.21 -5.77
CA ASP A 95 -13.24 -1.25 -6.53
C ASP A 95 -13.02 -0.80 -7.98
N GLU A 96 -12.30 0.30 -8.21
CA GLU A 96 -12.01 0.76 -9.57
C GLU A 96 -11.04 -0.20 -10.30
N LEU A 97 -10.02 -0.72 -9.63
CA LEU A 97 -9.13 -1.72 -10.22
C LEU A 97 -9.91 -2.98 -10.63
N LYS A 98 -10.77 -3.49 -9.76
CA LYS A 98 -11.63 -4.66 -10.04
C LYS A 98 -12.59 -4.41 -11.19
N LYS A 99 -13.24 -3.25 -11.22
CA LYS A 99 -14.16 -2.83 -12.29
C LYS A 99 -13.48 -2.80 -13.66
N ASN A 100 -12.19 -2.49 -13.69
CA ASN A 100 -11.38 -2.49 -14.91
C ASN A 100 -10.64 -3.81 -15.16
N GLY A 101 -11.00 -4.87 -14.47
CA GLY A 101 -10.48 -6.21 -14.70
C GLY A 101 -9.10 -6.47 -14.11
N GLY A 102 -8.67 -5.68 -13.14
CA GLY A 102 -7.40 -5.87 -12.44
C GLY A 102 -7.37 -7.19 -11.66
N LYS A 103 -6.19 -7.80 -11.60
CA LYS A 103 -5.93 -9.10 -10.98
C LYS A 103 -4.95 -8.96 -9.81
N TRP A 104 -5.23 -9.64 -8.73
CA TRP A 104 -4.33 -9.81 -7.58
C TRP A 104 -4.74 -11.03 -6.77
N ASP A 105 -3.82 -11.59 -6.01
CA ASP A 105 -4.11 -12.68 -5.07
C ASP A 105 -4.16 -12.18 -3.63
N MET A 106 -3.40 -11.12 -3.32
CA MET A 106 -3.26 -10.56 -1.98
C MET A 106 -3.14 -9.04 -2.04
N ILE A 107 -3.61 -8.36 -1.01
CA ILE A 107 -3.44 -6.91 -0.85
C ILE A 107 -2.25 -6.63 0.06
N GLY A 108 -1.33 -5.80 -0.40
CA GLY A 108 -0.23 -5.26 0.38
C GLY A 108 -0.57 -3.87 0.94
N MET A 109 -0.14 -3.62 2.16
CA MET A 109 -0.32 -2.33 2.84
C MET A 109 1.01 -1.81 3.37
N SER A 110 1.30 -0.52 3.15
CA SER A 110 2.26 0.21 3.97
C SER A 110 1.56 0.88 5.14
N ILE A 111 2.24 0.93 6.28
CA ILE A 111 1.80 1.68 7.45
C ILE A 111 3.00 2.28 8.19
N TYR A 112 3.00 3.60 8.34
CA TYR A 112 4.03 4.35 9.06
C TYR A 112 3.37 5.19 10.17
N PRO A 113 3.17 4.64 11.37
CA PRO A 113 2.34 5.26 12.41
C PRO A 113 2.81 6.64 12.84
N PHE A 114 4.13 6.85 12.98
CA PHE A 114 4.69 8.15 13.37
C PHE A 114 4.65 9.16 12.23
N TRP A 115 4.87 8.71 10.99
CA TRP A 115 4.71 9.56 9.80
C TRP A 115 3.28 10.05 9.68
N THR A 116 2.30 9.13 9.78
CA THR A 116 0.87 9.49 9.74
C THR A 116 0.52 10.55 10.78
N MET A 117 1.04 10.43 11.99
CA MET A 117 0.87 11.42 13.05
C MET A 117 1.48 12.77 12.67
N SER A 118 2.64 12.80 12.00
CA SER A 118 3.30 14.05 11.57
C SER A 118 2.53 14.78 10.47
N GLU A 119 1.93 14.04 9.56
CA GLU A 119 1.14 14.60 8.44
C GLU A 119 -0.30 14.94 8.86
N ASN A 120 -0.84 14.20 9.82
CA ASN A 120 -2.21 14.39 10.32
C ASN A 120 -2.24 14.36 11.85
N PRO A 121 -2.24 15.53 12.51
CA PRO A 121 -2.20 15.63 13.97
C PRO A 121 -3.38 14.99 14.72
N GLU A 122 -4.46 14.62 14.01
CA GLU A 122 -5.58 13.90 14.64
C GLU A 122 -5.27 12.41 14.83
N TYR A 123 -4.22 11.89 14.20
CA TYR A 123 -3.79 10.52 14.34
C TYR A 123 -2.72 10.39 15.45
N THR A 124 -2.85 9.34 16.23
CA THR A 124 -1.77 8.81 17.06
C THR A 124 -1.26 7.50 16.47
N PRO A 125 -0.04 7.06 16.79
CA PRO A 125 0.46 5.77 16.33
C PRO A 125 -0.50 4.61 16.66
N GLU A 126 -1.11 4.64 17.84
CA GLU A 126 -2.07 3.63 18.28
C GLU A 126 -3.33 3.62 17.41
N ARG A 127 -3.86 4.80 17.10
CA ARG A 127 -5.04 4.93 16.23
C ARG A 127 -4.73 4.45 14.82
N THR A 128 -3.59 4.85 14.26
CA THR A 128 -3.16 4.42 12.93
C THR A 128 -3.09 2.89 12.83
N ILE A 129 -2.51 2.23 13.85
CA ILE A 129 -2.45 0.77 13.93
C ILE A 129 -3.85 0.16 14.03
N THR A 130 -4.69 0.70 14.90
CA THR A 130 -6.06 0.19 15.11
C THR A 130 -6.88 0.28 13.82
N ASP A 131 -6.82 1.43 13.13
CA ASP A 131 -7.55 1.66 11.88
C ASP A 131 -7.01 0.76 10.75
N CYS A 132 -5.68 0.55 10.68
CA CYS A 132 -5.07 -0.38 9.74
C CYS A 132 -5.54 -1.83 9.96
N VAL A 133 -5.54 -2.32 11.19
CA VAL A 133 -6.01 -3.67 11.55
C VAL A 133 -7.49 -3.85 11.20
N ALA A 134 -8.31 -2.84 11.46
CA ALA A 134 -9.70 -2.84 11.04
C ALA A 134 -9.85 -2.89 9.51
N ASN A 135 -9.00 -2.13 8.79
CA ASN A 135 -9.00 -2.13 7.33
C ASN A 135 -8.55 -3.49 6.75
N VAL A 136 -7.58 -4.16 7.34
CA VAL A 136 -7.19 -5.54 6.96
C VAL A 136 -8.42 -6.45 6.92
N LYS A 137 -9.23 -6.46 7.97
CA LYS A 137 -10.46 -7.26 8.02
C LYS A 137 -11.47 -6.84 6.96
N ARG A 138 -11.66 -5.52 6.81
CA ARG A 138 -12.62 -4.94 5.86
C ARG A 138 -12.29 -5.32 4.42
N VAL A 139 -11.05 -5.11 3.97
CA VAL A 139 -10.66 -5.39 2.58
C VAL A 139 -10.61 -6.89 2.30
N SER A 140 -10.16 -7.69 3.28
CA SER A 140 -10.16 -9.14 3.15
C SER A 140 -11.59 -9.68 2.97
N ALA A 141 -12.54 -9.21 3.75
CA ALA A 141 -13.95 -9.60 3.62
C ALA A 141 -14.56 -9.13 2.29
N ARG A 142 -14.22 -7.91 1.85
CA ARG A 142 -14.77 -7.32 0.62
C ARG A 142 -14.26 -7.97 -0.65
N TYR A 143 -12.96 -8.28 -0.70
CA TYR A 143 -12.31 -8.79 -1.91
C TYR A 143 -12.03 -10.29 -1.88
N GLY A 144 -12.24 -10.95 -0.75
CA GLY A 144 -12.07 -12.40 -0.61
C GLY A 144 -10.61 -12.85 -0.65
N CYS A 145 -9.66 -11.99 -0.26
CA CYS A 145 -8.23 -12.29 -0.30
C CYS A 145 -7.57 -12.01 1.06
N ASP A 146 -6.39 -12.55 1.25
CA ASP A 146 -5.55 -12.25 2.41
C ASP A 146 -4.85 -10.90 2.22
N VAL A 147 -4.29 -10.38 3.32
CA VAL A 147 -3.60 -9.10 3.38
C VAL A 147 -2.22 -9.30 3.99
N MET A 148 -1.28 -8.44 3.64
CA MET A 148 0.04 -8.39 4.24
C MET A 148 0.45 -6.94 4.48
N ILE A 149 1.01 -6.66 5.64
CA ILE A 149 1.74 -5.41 5.85
C ILE A 149 3.11 -5.61 5.21
N VAL A 150 3.24 -5.15 3.96
CA VAL A 150 4.44 -5.36 3.16
C VAL A 150 5.53 -4.34 3.46
N GLU A 151 5.16 -3.26 4.16
CA GLU A 151 6.08 -2.20 4.51
C GLU A 151 5.63 -1.47 5.78
N THR A 152 6.54 -1.30 6.72
CA THR A 152 6.36 -0.46 7.90
C THR A 152 7.70 0.00 8.44
N GLY A 153 7.73 1.17 9.09
CA GLY A 153 8.87 1.70 9.83
C GLY A 153 8.38 2.44 11.07
N MET A 154 9.24 2.58 12.05
CA MET A 154 8.91 3.26 13.31
C MET A 154 9.71 4.56 13.51
N GLU A 155 10.34 5.05 12.45
CA GLU A 155 11.02 6.35 12.39
C GLU A 155 11.90 6.65 13.61
N CYS A 156 12.90 5.79 13.79
CA CYS A 156 13.85 5.92 14.90
C CYS A 156 14.91 7.00 14.65
N ALA A 157 14.84 7.75 13.57
CA ALA A 157 15.74 8.85 13.26
C ALA A 157 14.94 10.15 12.99
N ASP A 158 15.55 11.29 13.26
CA ASP A 158 15.03 12.55 12.79
C ASP A 158 15.21 12.65 11.26
N GLY A 159 14.48 13.56 10.61
CA GLY A 159 14.57 13.75 9.16
C GLY A 159 15.97 14.18 8.64
N GLN A 160 16.99 14.25 9.51
CA GLN A 160 18.39 14.54 9.20
C GLN A 160 19.31 13.33 9.45
N GLY A 161 18.74 12.16 9.71
CA GLY A 161 19.47 10.92 9.93
C GLY A 161 20.13 10.80 11.31
N LYS A 162 19.80 11.67 12.25
CA LYS A 162 20.27 11.56 13.63
C LYS A 162 19.41 10.55 14.37
N LEU A 163 20.06 9.59 15.01
CA LEU A 163 19.36 8.62 15.87
C LEU A 163 18.50 9.33 16.91
N ALA A 164 17.29 8.86 17.03
CA ALA A 164 16.34 9.32 18.00
C ALA A 164 16.81 9.05 19.45
N SER A 165 16.19 9.75 20.40
CA SER A 165 16.44 9.50 21.82
C SER A 165 16.02 8.09 22.23
N ASP A 166 16.55 7.57 23.35
CA ASP A 166 16.14 6.28 23.91
C ASP A 166 14.63 6.18 24.12
N ALA A 167 13.98 7.29 24.49
CA ALA A 167 12.52 7.35 24.66
C ALA A 167 11.78 7.13 23.33
N THR A 168 12.28 7.69 22.22
CA THR A 168 11.70 7.51 20.90
C THR A 168 11.92 6.08 20.39
N LEU A 169 13.11 5.51 20.61
CA LEU A 169 13.40 4.11 20.29
C LEU A 169 12.48 3.15 21.06
N GLN A 170 12.24 3.43 22.33
CA GLN A 170 11.33 2.62 23.15
C GLN A 170 9.89 2.72 22.64
N ALA A 171 9.42 3.93 22.30
CA ALA A 171 8.09 4.12 21.72
C ALA A 171 7.95 3.40 20.38
N GLY A 172 8.96 3.47 19.49
CA GLY A 172 8.98 2.74 18.22
C GLY A 172 8.91 1.22 18.43
N LYS A 173 9.68 0.69 19.36
CA LYS A 173 9.65 -0.74 19.73
C LYS A 173 8.27 -1.17 20.22
N GLU A 174 7.63 -0.36 21.06
CA GLU A 174 6.29 -0.66 21.59
C GLU A 174 5.23 -0.67 20.49
N GLN A 175 5.26 0.30 19.58
CA GLN A 175 4.32 0.36 18.46
C GLN A 175 4.55 -0.76 17.43
N LEU A 176 5.79 -1.13 17.15
CA LEU A 176 6.08 -2.27 16.28
C LEU A 176 5.58 -3.59 16.91
N ALA A 177 5.85 -3.79 18.20
CA ALA A 177 5.35 -4.97 18.91
C ALA A 177 3.82 -5.01 18.93
N ARG A 178 3.17 -3.84 19.12
CA ARG A 178 1.72 -3.70 19.03
C ARG A 178 1.20 -4.06 17.63
N LEU A 179 1.76 -3.49 16.58
CA LEU A 179 1.34 -3.78 15.19
C LEU A 179 1.39 -5.28 14.89
N ILE A 180 2.51 -5.92 15.21
CA ILE A 180 2.68 -7.36 14.99
C ILE A 180 1.64 -8.16 15.78
N LYS A 181 1.44 -7.81 17.05
CA LYS A 181 0.46 -8.47 17.90
C LYS A 181 -0.97 -8.30 17.39
N GLU A 182 -1.38 -7.08 17.08
CA GLU A 182 -2.72 -6.77 16.57
C GLU A 182 -2.98 -7.47 15.22
N CYS A 183 -2.01 -7.47 14.32
CA CYS A 183 -2.13 -8.17 13.04
C CYS A 183 -2.30 -9.68 13.24
N ARG A 184 -1.60 -10.28 14.20
CA ARG A 184 -1.69 -11.72 14.50
C ARG A 184 -3.02 -12.08 15.17
N ASP A 185 -3.42 -11.31 16.20
CA ASP A 185 -4.47 -11.71 17.13
C ASP A 185 -5.87 -11.21 16.68
N ASN A 186 -5.93 -10.12 15.93
CA ASN A 186 -7.18 -9.37 15.68
C ASN A 186 -7.58 -9.25 14.20
N THR A 187 -6.99 -10.05 13.30
CA THR A 187 -7.34 -10.04 11.88
C THR A 187 -8.00 -11.32 11.38
N ASP A 188 -8.40 -12.22 12.27
CA ASP A 188 -9.00 -13.51 11.91
C ASP A 188 -8.10 -14.29 10.91
N GLU A 189 -6.78 -14.30 11.17
CA GLU A 189 -5.72 -14.90 10.34
C GLU A 189 -5.61 -14.30 8.92
N LYS A 190 -6.24 -13.15 8.66
CA LYS A 190 -6.22 -12.51 7.35
C LYS A 190 -4.95 -11.72 7.07
N CYS A 191 -4.26 -11.22 8.09
CA CYS A 191 -2.93 -10.66 7.95
C CYS A 191 -1.87 -11.78 7.95
N LYS A 192 -1.15 -11.91 6.84
CA LYS A 192 -0.16 -13.01 6.68
C LYS A 192 1.24 -12.67 7.16
N GLY A 193 1.49 -11.44 7.52
CA GLY A 193 2.79 -11.01 8.04
C GLY A 193 2.95 -9.51 8.06
N VAL A 194 4.05 -9.09 8.67
CA VAL A 194 4.50 -7.70 8.75
C VAL A 194 5.97 -7.67 8.33
N PHE A 195 6.29 -6.88 7.32
CA PHE A 195 7.67 -6.62 6.90
C PHE A 195 8.10 -5.26 7.40
N TYR A 196 9.18 -5.22 8.14
CA TYR A 196 9.81 -4.01 8.61
C TYR A 196 10.78 -3.51 7.54
N TRP A 197 10.64 -2.25 7.14
CA TRP A 197 11.49 -1.64 6.13
C TRP A 197 12.67 -0.89 6.79
N GLU A 198 12.40 0.05 7.69
CA GLU A 198 13.42 0.82 8.44
C GLU A 198 12.92 1.27 9.80
#